data_f0ff2516c00e31826cb5a931987656bd
#
_entry.id   f0ff2516c00e31826cb5a931987656bd
#
_cell.length_a   1.000
_cell.length_b   1.000
_cell.length_c   1.000
_cell.angle_alpha   90.00
_cell.angle_beta   90.00
_cell.angle_gamma   90.00
#
_symmetry.space_group_name_H-M   'P 1'
#
loop_
_entity.id
_entity.type
_entity.pdbx_description
1 polymer ?
#
loop_
_entity_poly.entity_id
_entity_poly.type
_entity_poly.pdbx_seq_one_letter_code
_entity_poly.pdbx_strand_id
1 'polypeptide(L)'
;EKENIPITVATVDMDWHWVNVNKKFGTHYTSKNPFQPEGWTGYSWNSDLFPDYKAFLSWLHKHNYHVTLNLHPASGIRSYEDAYPEMAHAMNIDPTTKQDVPFDFASNEFINAYFDVMHHPYEKDGVDFWWIDWQQGTKSTVKNVDPLWLLNHYHYLDNARNGNRGLVLSRFCGVGAQRYPLGFSGDYIVRWSSLNFQPEFTNRASNIGYDWWSHDIGGHNFGIYDDELYLRWCQYGVFSPINRLHSTCFALQGKEPWKHSETVRRITSDYLRLRHALIPYVYTASYRTHKDNVALCEPMYYRYPDEKEAYEVNNQYVFGGKLIVCPITERTDKRTKLACADVWLPEKARYTDVFTGTVYEGGKKIKMFRDLEYIPVLAKEGTIIPLSADEGNGCDNPENVKLLVFRGNGSYELYEDDGKTNEYENGAFATTEYTIEENGDTLTLKINPTKGDLRLVPGKRRYEICFKDVEDGKVYADGKELPLNNVVIETESAVGATVTVEKAEGKTNGDLFERANEIFSRVQGNNLLKQAKYLNIAKATTKEELIKAIKRSGFSKRAKEAALEYLQ
;
A
#
# COMPACT_ATOMS: atom_id res chain seq x y z
N GLU A 1 -18.00 -6.25 1.73
CA GLU A 1 -18.71 -6.88 2.88
C GLU A 1 -18.58 -8.41 2.87
N LYS A 2 -18.99 -9.14 1.82
CA LYS A 2 -18.92 -10.62 1.79
C LYS A 2 -17.53 -11.20 2.06
N GLU A 3 -16.49 -10.52 1.61
CA GLU A 3 -15.09 -10.96 1.73
C GLU A 3 -14.41 -10.35 2.96
N ASN A 4 -15.10 -9.53 3.73
CA ASN A 4 -14.52 -8.74 4.85
C ASN A 4 -13.22 -8.03 4.44
N ILE A 5 -13.22 -7.42 3.25
CA ILE A 5 -12.10 -6.61 2.76
C ILE A 5 -12.40 -5.16 3.12
N PRO A 6 -11.64 -4.55 4.03
CA PRO A 6 -11.82 -3.15 4.37
C PRO A 6 -11.31 -2.25 3.24
N ILE A 7 -12.06 -1.20 2.95
CA ILE A 7 -11.74 -0.20 1.93
C ILE A 7 -12.01 1.18 2.52
N THR A 8 -11.07 2.10 2.38
CA THR A 8 -11.15 3.44 2.98
C THR A 8 -11.69 4.49 2.02
N VAL A 9 -11.46 4.32 0.71
CA VAL A 9 -11.84 5.30 -0.31
C VAL A 9 -12.59 4.63 -1.46
N ALA A 10 -13.74 5.17 -1.79
CA ALA A 10 -14.46 4.87 -3.02
C ALA A 10 -14.02 5.86 -4.11
N THR A 11 -13.27 5.35 -5.10
CA THR A 11 -12.81 6.13 -6.25
C THR A 11 -13.78 5.91 -7.40
N VAL A 12 -14.52 6.95 -7.80
CA VAL A 12 -15.46 6.89 -8.91
C VAL A 12 -14.83 7.54 -10.14
N ASP A 13 -14.60 6.72 -11.18
CA ASP A 13 -14.00 7.17 -12.42
C ASP A 13 -15.01 7.92 -13.29
N MET A 14 -14.58 8.40 -14.45
CA MET A 14 -15.25 9.38 -15.29
C MET A 14 -16.73 9.10 -15.62
N ASP A 15 -17.20 7.87 -15.56
CA ASP A 15 -18.61 7.53 -15.78
C ASP A 15 -19.57 8.07 -14.69
N TRP A 16 -19.07 8.71 -13.62
CA TRP A 16 -19.94 9.43 -12.69
C TRP A 16 -20.66 10.58 -13.36
N HIS A 17 -20.07 11.18 -14.42
CA HIS A 17 -20.69 12.19 -15.27
C HIS A 17 -21.06 11.62 -16.66
N TRP A 18 -21.74 12.42 -17.46
CA TRP A 18 -22.14 12.03 -18.82
C TRP A 18 -20.93 11.99 -19.76
N VAL A 19 -20.66 10.82 -20.36
CA VAL A 19 -19.54 10.64 -21.30
C VAL A 19 -20.00 10.59 -22.77
N ASN A 20 -21.21 10.04 -23.07
CA ASN A 20 -21.78 9.95 -24.39
C ASN A 20 -22.77 11.11 -24.65
N VAL A 21 -22.26 12.33 -24.58
CA VAL A 21 -23.07 13.57 -24.52
C VAL A 21 -23.83 13.89 -25.82
N ASN A 22 -23.23 13.58 -26.97
CA ASN A 22 -23.92 13.81 -28.26
C ASN A 22 -25.20 12.99 -28.38
N LYS A 23 -25.17 11.74 -27.95
CA LYS A 23 -26.35 10.87 -27.93
C LYS A 23 -27.36 11.32 -26.87
N LYS A 24 -26.90 11.73 -25.68
CA LYS A 24 -27.77 12.08 -24.57
C LYS A 24 -28.46 13.44 -24.78
N PHE A 25 -27.72 14.45 -25.22
CA PHE A 25 -28.18 15.83 -25.25
C PHE A 25 -28.41 16.37 -26.68
N GLY A 26 -28.19 15.54 -27.72
CA GLY A 26 -28.32 15.97 -29.11
C GLY A 26 -27.28 17.01 -29.55
N THR A 27 -26.10 16.98 -28.89
CA THR A 27 -24.97 17.86 -29.19
C THR A 27 -24.12 17.32 -30.34
N HIS A 28 -23.14 18.11 -30.79
CA HIS A 28 -22.25 17.75 -31.91
C HIS A 28 -20.78 18.02 -31.56
N TYR A 29 -20.38 17.72 -30.33
CA TYR A 29 -18.99 17.85 -29.90
C TYR A 29 -18.12 16.83 -30.64
N THR A 30 -16.88 17.19 -30.92
CA THR A 30 -15.90 16.29 -31.53
C THR A 30 -14.80 15.97 -30.54
N SER A 31 -14.50 14.69 -30.39
CA SER A 31 -13.29 14.27 -29.65
C SER A 31 -12.06 14.40 -30.56
N LYS A 32 -10.97 14.95 -30.00
CA LYS A 32 -9.67 15.01 -30.69
C LYS A 32 -8.94 13.66 -30.73
N ASN A 33 -9.38 12.72 -29.93
CA ASN A 33 -8.80 11.39 -29.80
C ASN A 33 -9.90 10.34 -30.02
N PRO A 34 -9.75 9.42 -30.98
CA PRO A 34 -10.78 8.42 -31.29
C PRO A 34 -11.06 7.43 -30.15
N PHE A 35 -10.19 7.39 -29.14
CA PHE A 35 -10.38 6.57 -27.95
C PHE A 35 -11.02 7.31 -26.76
N GLN A 36 -11.33 8.60 -26.92
CA GLN A 36 -11.97 9.41 -25.89
C GLN A 36 -13.40 9.76 -26.33
N PRO A 37 -14.43 9.59 -25.48
CA PRO A 37 -15.78 10.05 -25.79
C PRO A 37 -15.86 11.58 -25.84
N GLU A 38 -16.93 12.10 -26.39
CA GLU A 38 -17.14 13.55 -26.54
C GLU A 38 -17.27 14.24 -25.16
N GLY A 39 -17.84 13.55 -24.18
CA GLY A 39 -17.96 13.97 -22.78
C GLY A 39 -16.77 13.53 -21.92
N TRP A 40 -15.53 13.60 -22.43
CA TRP A 40 -14.33 13.34 -21.63
C TRP A 40 -14.22 14.27 -20.43
N THR A 41 -14.55 15.54 -20.60
CA THR A 41 -14.80 16.49 -19.52
C THR A 41 -16.29 16.49 -19.19
N GLY A 42 -16.64 16.44 -17.91
CA GLY A 42 -18.01 16.54 -17.45
C GLY A 42 -18.12 16.85 -15.96
N TYR A 43 -19.26 17.43 -15.58
CA TYR A 43 -19.53 17.91 -14.22
C TYR A 43 -20.96 17.59 -13.74
N SER A 44 -21.78 16.98 -14.56
CA SER A 44 -23.16 16.64 -14.20
C SER A 44 -23.30 15.15 -14.00
N TRP A 45 -23.88 14.73 -12.86
CA TRP A 45 -24.05 13.33 -12.54
C TRP A 45 -24.83 12.58 -13.63
N ASN A 46 -24.32 11.43 -14.00
CA ASN A 46 -24.98 10.52 -14.91
C ASN A 46 -26.15 9.81 -14.22
N SER A 47 -27.34 10.37 -14.33
CA SER A 47 -28.53 9.84 -13.68
C SER A 47 -28.98 8.46 -14.19
N ASP A 48 -28.45 7.99 -15.34
CA ASP A 48 -28.72 6.62 -15.80
C ASP A 48 -27.94 5.58 -14.97
N LEU A 49 -26.77 5.96 -14.45
CA LEU A 49 -25.93 5.11 -13.57
C LEU A 49 -26.15 5.42 -12.08
N PHE A 50 -26.36 6.70 -11.75
CA PHE A 50 -26.56 7.20 -10.39
C PHE A 50 -27.89 7.96 -10.27
N PRO A 51 -29.03 7.25 -10.25
CA PRO A 51 -30.35 7.91 -10.23
C PRO A 51 -30.56 8.82 -9.02
N ASP A 52 -29.96 8.48 -7.90
CA ASP A 52 -29.89 9.27 -6.67
C ASP A 52 -28.45 9.27 -6.12
N TYR A 53 -27.62 10.15 -6.69
CA TYR A 53 -26.22 10.25 -6.28
C TYR A 53 -26.05 10.70 -4.81
N LYS A 54 -27.00 11.49 -4.27
CA LYS A 54 -26.94 11.93 -2.87
C LYS A 54 -27.13 10.76 -1.91
N ALA A 55 -28.08 9.89 -2.22
CA ALA A 55 -28.27 8.65 -1.46
C ALA A 55 -27.05 7.73 -1.58
N PHE A 56 -26.41 7.66 -2.76
CA PHE A 56 -25.19 6.90 -2.98
C PHE A 56 -24.02 7.43 -2.12
N LEU A 57 -23.74 8.74 -2.14
CA LEU A 57 -22.70 9.37 -1.33
C LEU A 57 -22.97 9.19 0.18
N SER A 58 -24.21 9.41 0.61
CA SER A 58 -24.63 9.19 2.01
C SER A 58 -24.42 7.74 2.45
N TRP A 59 -24.72 6.78 1.56
CA TRP A 59 -24.50 5.36 1.83
C TRP A 59 -23.01 5.04 2.01
N LEU A 60 -22.14 5.60 1.17
CA LEU A 60 -20.70 5.43 1.28
C LEU A 60 -20.17 5.95 2.63
N HIS A 61 -20.52 7.17 2.99
CA HIS A 61 -20.11 7.77 4.28
C HIS A 61 -20.63 6.98 5.49
N LYS A 62 -21.88 6.49 5.42
CA LYS A 62 -22.44 5.63 6.48
C LYS A 62 -21.63 4.33 6.70
N HIS A 63 -20.91 3.89 5.68
CA HIS A 63 -20.05 2.72 5.75
C HIS A 63 -18.57 3.07 5.91
N ASN A 64 -18.25 4.29 6.34
CA ASN A 64 -16.91 4.80 6.57
C ASN A 64 -16.01 4.81 5.31
N TYR A 65 -16.59 5.08 4.13
CA TYR A 65 -15.81 5.39 2.93
C TYR A 65 -15.66 6.90 2.79
N HIS A 66 -14.47 7.33 2.39
CA HIS A 66 -14.27 8.63 1.74
C HIS A 66 -14.51 8.50 0.25
N VAL A 67 -14.85 9.61 -0.42
CA VAL A 67 -15.22 9.59 -1.83
C VAL A 67 -14.36 10.55 -2.64
N THR A 68 -13.83 10.05 -3.75
CA THR A 68 -13.16 10.88 -4.77
C THR A 68 -13.76 10.64 -6.15
N LEU A 69 -13.96 11.73 -6.90
CA LEU A 69 -14.45 11.69 -8.28
C LEU A 69 -13.35 12.10 -9.25
N ASN A 70 -13.30 11.42 -10.39
CA ASN A 70 -12.36 11.70 -11.47
C ASN A 70 -12.73 12.99 -12.23
N LEU A 71 -11.74 13.77 -12.65
CA LEU A 71 -11.89 15.00 -13.43
C LEU A 71 -10.89 15.06 -14.59
N HIS A 72 -11.41 15.43 -15.77
CA HIS A 72 -10.64 15.79 -16.96
C HIS A 72 -11.05 17.20 -17.43
N PRO A 73 -10.61 18.29 -16.78
CA PRO A 73 -11.26 19.60 -16.91
C PRO A 73 -10.97 20.38 -18.21
N ALA A 74 -10.14 19.86 -19.09
CA ALA A 74 -9.56 20.62 -20.21
C ALA A 74 -10.55 21.19 -21.23
N SER A 75 -11.76 20.65 -21.34
CA SER A 75 -12.77 21.16 -22.30
C SER A 75 -13.58 22.35 -21.75
N GLY A 76 -13.29 22.76 -20.49
CA GLY A 76 -14.11 23.78 -19.83
C GLY A 76 -15.50 23.28 -19.45
N ILE A 77 -16.45 24.19 -19.29
CA ILE A 77 -17.82 23.84 -18.90
C ILE A 77 -18.74 23.96 -20.12
N ARG A 78 -19.35 22.84 -20.47
CA ARG A 78 -20.21 22.72 -21.64
C ARG A 78 -21.62 23.20 -21.34
N SER A 79 -22.34 23.67 -22.38
CA SER A 79 -23.68 24.24 -22.24
C SER A 79 -24.78 23.24 -21.85
N TYR A 80 -24.48 21.94 -21.82
CA TYR A 80 -25.40 20.90 -21.35
C TYR A 80 -25.25 20.57 -19.86
N GLU A 81 -24.22 21.09 -19.21
CA GLU A 81 -23.98 20.81 -17.78
C GLU A 81 -25.06 21.45 -16.91
N ASP A 82 -25.47 20.75 -15.85
CA ASP A 82 -26.57 21.21 -14.97
C ASP A 82 -26.27 22.59 -14.36
N ALA A 83 -25.03 22.84 -13.94
CA ALA A 83 -24.60 24.13 -13.35
C ALA A 83 -24.06 25.14 -14.40
N TYR A 84 -24.23 24.85 -15.70
CA TYR A 84 -23.76 25.75 -16.76
C TYR A 84 -24.34 27.16 -16.67
N PRO A 85 -25.66 27.37 -16.42
CA PRO A 85 -26.21 28.75 -16.36
C PRO A 85 -25.50 29.61 -15.31
N GLU A 86 -25.28 29.06 -14.11
CA GLU A 86 -24.60 29.76 -13.01
C GLU A 86 -23.13 30.03 -13.34
N MET A 87 -22.44 29.05 -13.96
CA MET A 87 -21.06 29.21 -14.38
C MET A 87 -20.93 30.24 -15.51
N ALA A 88 -21.82 30.24 -16.50
CA ALA A 88 -21.85 31.21 -17.59
C ALA A 88 -22.06 32.64 -17.04
N HIS A 89 -23.00 32.82 -16.13
CA HIS A 89 -23.19 34.12 -15.44
C HIS A 89 -21.94 34.59 -14.68
N ALA A 90 -21.29 33.69 -13.92
CA ALA A 90 -20.06 34.01 -13.21
C ALA A 90 -18.92 34.46 -14.14
N MET A 91 -18.94 33.96 -15.38
CA MET A 91 -17.95 34.32 -16.41
C MET A 91 -18.45 35.43 -17.36
N ASN A 92 -19.52 36.14 -17.02
CA ASN A 92 -20.14 37.20 -17.86
C ASN A 92 -20.55 36.72 -19.27
N ILE A 93 -20.97 35.48 -19.40
CA ILE A 93 -21.52 34.89 -20.62
C ILE A 93 -23.03 34.78 -20.45
N ASP A 94 -23.80 35.22 -21.49
CA ASP A 94 -25.23 35.01 -21.50
C ASP A 94 -25.54 33.51 -21.76
N PRO A 95 -26.13 32.80 -20.77
CA PRO A 95 -26.38 31.37 -20.91
C PRO A 95 -27.36 30.99 -22.04
N THR A 96 -28.17 31.93 -22.50
CA THR A 96 -29.10 31.71 -23.63
C THR A 96 -28.37 31.49 -24.96
N THR A 97 -27.12 31.97 -25.06
CA THR A 97 -26.25 31.78 -26.23
C THR A 97 -25.73 30.35 -26.36
N LYS A 98 -25.76 29.58 -25.26
CA LYS A 98 -25.14 28.25 -25.16
C LYS A 98 -23.65 28.22 -25.53
N GLN A 99 -22.96 29.33 -25.38
CA GLN A 99 -21.51 29.40 -25.55
C GLN A 99 -20.84 28.68 -24.40
N ASP A 100 -20.04 27.64 -24.71
CA ASP A 100 -19.26 26.94 -23.70
C ASP A 100 -18.30 27.89 -22.95
N VAL A 101 -18.10 27.65 -21.65
CA VAL A 101 -17.10 28.39 -20.87
C VAL A 101 -15.73 27.70 -21.08
N PRO A 102 -14.75 28.40 -21.68
CA PRO A 102 -13.44 27.80 -21.93
C PRO A 102 -12.68 27.55 -20.62
N PHE A 103 -11.89 26.48 -20.59
CA PHE A 103 -10.99 26.20 -19.48
C PHE A 103 -9.87 27.23 -19.42
N ASP A 104 -9.76 27.96 -18.32
CA ASP A 104 -8.65 28.89 -18.06
C ASP A 104 -8.23 28.91 -16.58
N PHE A 105 -7.43 27.96 -16.17
CA PHE A 105 -6.94 27.84 -14.80
C PHE A 105 -5.80 28.83 -14.46
N ALA A 106 -5.58 29.83 -15.31
CA ALA A 106 -4.73 30.99 -15.02
C ALA A 106 -5.53 32.28 -14.77
N SER A 107 -6.87 32.25 -14.91
CA SER A 107 -7.79 33.34 -14.57
C SER A 107 -8.35 33.12 -13.16
N ASN A 108 -8.19 34.12 -12.27
CA ASN A 108 -8.77 34.07 -10.93
C ASN A 108 -10.30 34.00 -10.97
N GLU A 109 -10.93 34.68 -11.94
CA GLU A 109 -12.39 34.62 -12.12
C GLU A 109 -12.85 33.20 -12.45
N PHE A 110 -12.15 32.54 -13.38
CA PHE A 110 -12.44 31.16 -13.72
C PHE A 110 -12.20 30.22 -12.52
N ILE A 111 -11.08 30.34 -11.82
CA ILE A 111 -10.74 29.50 -10.67
C ILE A 111 -11.82 29.61 -9.58
N ASN A 112 -12.23 30.82 -9.22
CA ASN A 112 -13.26 31.04 -8.21
C ASN A 112 -14.59 30.43 -8.64
N ALA A 113 -15.06 30.73 -9.85
CA ALA A 113 -16.31 30.17 -10.38
C ALA A 113 -16.24 28.63 -10.51
N TYR A 114 -15.10 28.09 -10.91
CA TYR A 114 -14.88 26.65 -11.03
C TYR A 114 -15.05 25.93 -9.69
N PHE A 115 -14.51 26.45 -8.59
CA PHE A 115 -14.72 25.84 -7.28
C PHE A 115 -16.11 26.14 -6.73
N ASP A 116 -16.54 27.38 -6.72
CA ASP A 116 -17.81 27.78 -6.08
C ASP A 116 -19.04 27.16 -6.75
N VAL A 117 -19.03 27.07 -8.07
CA VAL A 117 -20.19 26.61 -8.84
C VAL A 117 -20.12 25.12 -9.18
N MET A 118 -18.93 24.62 -9.57
CA MET A 118 -18.81 23.25 -10.11
C MET A 118 -18.41 22.22 -9.08
N HIS A 119 -17.74 22.59 -7.95
CA HIS A 119 -17.16 21.65 -7.00
C HIS A 119 -17.79 21.71 -5.60
N HIS A 120 -17.87 22.88 -4.98
CA HIS A 120 -18.37 23.02 -3.61
C HIS A 120 -19.79 22.47 -3.39
N PRO A 121 -20.74 22.55 -4.35
CA PRO A 121 -22.04 21.89 -4.18
C PRO A 121 -21.92 20.37 -4.01
N TYR A 122 -21.05 19.71 -4.77
CA TYR A 122 -20.83 18.27 -4.68
C TYR A 122 -20.05 17.85 -3.43
N GLU A 123 -19.10 18.68 -2.98
CA GLU A 123 -18.42 18.47 -1.70
C GLU A 123 -19.39 18.58 -0.53
N LYS A 124 -20.32 19.53 -0.58
CA LYS A 124 -21.41 19.63 0.40
C LYS A 124 -22.34 18.42 0.39
N ASP A 125 -22.51 17.78 -0.77
CA ASP A 125 -23.32 16.56 -0.92
C ASP A 125 -22.55 15.29 -0.53
N GLY A 126 -21.19 15.36 -0.32
CA GLY A 126 -20.41 14.25 0.20
C GLY A 126 -19.21 13.81 -0.66
N VAL A 127 -18.70 14.65 -1.54
CA VAL A 127 -17.40 14.39 -2.20
C VAL A 127 -16.29 14.91 -1.29
N ASP A 128 -15.32 14.06 -0.92
CA ASP A 128 -14.28 14.43 0.06
C ASP A 128 -13.07 15.10 -0.60
N PHE A 129 -12.69 14.67 -1.79
CA PHE A 129 -11.59 15.24 -2.57
C PHE A 129 -11.71 14.89 -4.04
N TRP A 130 -10.81 15.44 -4.89
CA TRP A 130 -10.90 15.30 -6.34
C TRP A 130 -9.71 14.55 -6.91
N TRP A 131 -9.97 13.77 -7.99
CA TRP A 131 -8.96 13.07 -8.76
C TRP A 131 -8.75 13.78 -10.10
N ILE A 132 -7.60 14.46 -10.27
CA ILE A 132 -7.24 15.19 -11.48
C ILE A 132 -6.46 14.29 -12.42
N ASP A 133 -7.12 13.80 -13.44
CA ASP A 133 -6.51 12.99 -14.48
C ASP A 133 -6.20 13.83 -15.72
N TRP A 134 -5.15 14.63 -15.60
CA TRP A 134 -4.77 15.56 -16.65
C TRP A 134 -3.85 14.93 -17.70
N GLN A 135 -4.31 14.85 -18.95
CA GLN A 135 -3.56 14.33 -20.11
C GLN A 135 -3.63 15.29 -21.33
N GLN A 136 -4.03 16.55 -21.13
CA GLN A 136 -4.40 17.49 -22.18
C GLN A 136 -3.30 18.49 -22.54
N GLY A 137 -2.05 18.19 -22.16
CA GLY A 137 -0.87 18.98 -22.52
C GLY A 137 -0.48 20.05 -21.52
N THR A 138 0.51 20.86 -21.87
CA THR A 138 1.20 21.78 -20.97
C THR A 138 0.98 23.25 -21.29
N LYS A 139 0.05 23.59 -22.21
CA LYS A 139 -0.20 24.96 -22.62
C LYS A 139 -1.30 25.60 -21.78
N SER A 140 -1.01 26.77 -21.21
CA SER A 140 -1.98 27.66 -20.57
C SER A 140 -1.94 29.06 -21.20
N THR A 141 -2.85 29.93 -20.77
CA THR A 141 -2.86 31.36 -21.14
C THR A 141 -1.65 32.10 -20.57
N VAL A 142 -1.06 31.59 -19.50
CA VAL A 142 0.21 32.11 -18.94
C VAL A 142 1.39 31.33 -19.52
N LYS A 143 2.30 32.06 -20.18
CA LYS A 143 3.48 31.47 -20.81
C LYS A 143 4.34 30.70 -19.80
N ASN A 144 4.75 29.46 -20.17
CA ASN A 144 5.60 28.57 -19.38
C ASN A 144 5.00 28.10 -18.03
N VAL A 145 3.68 28.19 -17.87
CA VAL A 145 2.99 27.60 -16.73
C VAL A 145 2.20 26.38 -17.20
N ASP A 146 2.47 25.23 -16.62
CA ASP A 146 1.73 24.00 -16.88
C ASP A 146 0.37 24.05 -16.15
N PRO A 147 -0.76 23.84 -16.85
CA PRO A 147 -2.08 23.79 -16.22
C PRO A 147 -2.18 22.76 -15.09
N LEU A 148 -1.52 21.62 -15.22
CA LEU A 148 -1.52 20.59 -14.18
C LEU A 148 -0.90 21.10 -12.86
N TRP A 149 0.11 21.95 -12.94
CA TRP A 149 0.70 22.60 -11.77
C TRP A 149 -0.31 23.48 -11.03
N LEU A 150 -1.06 24.29 -11.80
CA LEU A 150 -2.10 25.15 -11.24
C LEU A 150 -3.26 24.32 -10.66
N LEU A 151 -3.71 23.29 -11.39
CA LEU A 151 -4.74 22.36 -10.92
C LEU A 151 -4.36 21.73 -9.59
N ASN A 152 -3.15 21.19 -9.47
CA ASN A 152 -2.69 20.55 -8.23
C ASN A 152 -2.62 21.57 -7.09
N HIS A 153 -2.08 22.76 -7.35
CA HIS A 153 -1.95 23.82 -6.35
C HIS A 153 -3.31 24.28 -5.81
N TYR A 154 -4.21 24.65 -6.71
CA TYR A 154 -5.49 25.21 -6.29
C TYR A 154 -6.45 24.16 -5.73
N HIS A 155 -6.51 22.94 -6.29
CA HIS A 155 -7.31 21.87 -5.70
C HIS A 155 -6.84 21.48 -4.30
N TYR A 156 -5.52 21.44 -4.08
CA TYR A 156 -4.98 21.16 -2.75
C TYR A 156 -5.34 22.26 -1.74
N LEU A 157 -5.17 23.54 -2.12
CA LEU A 157 -5.50 24.67 -1.23
C LEU A 157 -7.00 24.77 -0.99
N ASP A 158 -7.81 24.58 -2.02
CA ASP A 158 -9.26 24.61 -1.89
C ASP A 158 -9.78 23.50 -0.98
N ASN A 159 -9.26 22.29 -1.13
CA ASN A 159 -9.62 21.17 -0.24
C ASN A 159 -9.26 21.47 1.24
N ALA A 160 -8.20 22.26 1.48
CA ALA A 160 -7.78 22.68 2.81
C ALA A 160 -8.54 23.89 3.37
N ARG A 161 -9.41 24.55 2.61
CA ARG A 161 -10.05 25.85 2.97
C ARG A 161 -10.82 25.86 4.29
N ASN A 162 -11.32 24.70 4.72
CA ASN A 162 -12.10 24.55 5.95
C ASN A 162 -11.27 24.07 7.16
N GLY A 163 -9.93 24.24 7.11
CA GLY A 163 -9.02 23.79 8.16
C GLY A 163 -8.65 22.30 8.08
N ASN A 164 -9.11 21.61 7.04
CA ASN A 164 -8.72 20.24 6.77
C ASN A 164 -7.30 20.17 6.23
N ARG A 165 -6.70 19.00 6.34
CA ARG A 165 -5.45 18.66 5.65
C ARG A 165 -5.73 18.56 4.16
N GLY A 166 -5.02 19.33 3.32
CA GLY A 166 -5.22 19.35 1.87
C GLY A 166 -4.92 17.98 1.24
N LEU A 167 -5.77 17.59 0.29
CA LEU A 167 -5.64 16.34 -0.46
C LEU A 167 -6.14 16.50 -1.89
N VAL A 168 -5.37 15.99 -2.86
CA VAL A 168 -5.76 15.84 -4.25
C VAL A 168 -5.11 14.57 -4.81
N LEU A 169 -5.84 13.75 -5.54
CA LEU A 169 -5.23 12.65 -6.30
C LEU A 169 -4.91 13.17 -7.70
N SER A 170 -3.62 13.26 -8.07
CA SER A 170 -3.25 13.88 -9.35
C SER A 170 -1.98 13.32 -9.95
N ARG A 171 -1.77 13.55 -11.24
CA ARG A 171 -0.55 13.17 -11.95
C ARG A 171 0.64 14.03 -11.54
N PHE A 172 1.84 13.51 -11.75
CA PHE A 172 3.09 14.22 -11.53
C PHE A 172 3.20 15.45 -12.45
N CYS A 173 3.31 16.64 -11.86
CA CYS A 173 3.40 17.92 -12.58
C CYS A 173 4.82 18.52 -12.61
N GLY A 174 5.84 17.72 -12.31
CA GLY A 174 7.23 18.19 -12.24
C GLY A 174 7.80 18.17 -10.82
N VAL A 175 9.07 18.58 -10.68
CA VAL A 175 9.73 18.69 -9.37
C VAL A 175 8.98 19.71 -8.52
N GLY A 176 8.64 19.32 -7.29
CA GLY A 176 7.77 20.11 -6.41
C GLY A 176 6.33 19.57 -6.30
N ALA A 177 5.94 18.58 -7.13
CA ALA A 177 4.63 17.94 -7.09
C ALA A 177 4.30 17.28 -5.72
N GLN A 178 5.32 16.87 -4.97
CA GLN A 178 5.17 16.30 -3.62
C GLN A 178 4.49 17.25 -2.62
N ARG A 179 4.43 18.55 -2.92
CA ARG A 179 3.69 19.54 -2.10
C ARG A 179 2.17 19.33 -2.12
N TYR A 180 1.70 18.59 -3.09
CA TYR A 180 0.27 18.37 -3.33
C TYR A 180 -0.04 16.88 -3.33
N PRO A 181 -0.01 16.21 -2.15
CA PRO A 181 -0.34 14.80 -2.08
C PRO A 181 -1.80 14.59 -2.47
N LEU A 182 -2.08 13.43 -3.09
CA LEU A 182 -1.11 12.42 -3.47
C LEU A 182 -1.01 12.29 -5.01
N GLY A 183 0.08 11.73 -5.46
CA GLY A 183 0.29 11.50 -6.88
C GLY A 183 -0.23 10.15 -7.41
N PHE A 184 -0.28 10.00 -8.74
CA PHE A 184 -0.43 8.70 -9.39
C PHE A 184 0.31 8.65 -10.73
N SER A 185 0.67 7.43 -11.17
CA SER A 185 1.48 7.24 -12.37
C SER A 185 0.71 7.29 -13.69
N GLY A 186 -0.60 7.00 -13.64
CA GLY A 186 -1.41 6.73 -14.83
C GLY A 186 -1.28 5.29 -15.33
N ASP A 187 -1.69 5.07 -16.58
CA ASP A 187 -2.05 3.78 -17.13
C ASP A 187 -0.84 2.89 -17.44
N TYR A 188 -0.75 1.75 -16.76
CA TYR A 188 0.24 0.73 -17.04
C TYR A 188 -0.33 -0.45 -17.83
N ILE A 189 0.49 -1.02 -18.71
CA ILE A 189 0.14 -2.25 -19.41
C ILE A 189 0.20 -3.43 -18.45
N VAL A 190 -0.81 -4.33 -18.50
CA VAL A 190 -0.89 -5.56 -17.69
C VAL A 190 0.14 -6.58 -18.16
N ARG A 191 1.36 -6.54 -17.61
CA ARG A 191 2.47 -7.44 -17.96
C ARG A 191 3.53 -7.51 -16.84
N TRP A 192 4.29 -8.59 -16.82
CA TRP A 192 5.35 -8.84 -15.85
C TRP A 192 6.46 -7.77 -15.84
N SER A 193 6.83 -7.25 -17.01
CA SER A 193 7.84 -6.18 -17.07
C SER A 193 7.36 -4.86 -16.46
N SER A 194 6.04 -4.61 -16.47
CA SER A 194 5.47 -3.45 -15.78
C SER A 194 5.52 -3.66 -14.26
N LEU A 195 5.20 -4.86 -13.76
CA LEU A 195 5.37 -5.17 -12.34
C LEU A 195 6.84 -5.10 -11.91
N ASN A 196 7.75 -5.64 -12.71
CA ASN A 196 9.20 -5.62 -12.38
C ASN A 196 9.76 -4.20 -12.25
N PHE A 197 9.23 -3.25 -13.01
CA PHE A 197 9.63 -1.84 -12.95
C PHE A 197 9.14 -1.14 -11.68
N GLN A 198 7.98 -1.51 -11.12
CA GLN A 198 7.30 -0.75 -10.07
C GLN A 198 8.08 -0.60 -8.75
N PRO A 199 8.65 -1.66 -8.13
CA PRO A 199 9.33 -1.50 -6.86
C PRO A 199 10.56 -0.58 -6.95
N GLU A 200 11.38 -0.74 -7.99
CA GLU A 200 12.54 0.12 -8.22
C GLU A 200 12.13 1.57 -8.47
N PHE A 201 11.13 1.79 -9.32
CA PHE A 201 10.64 3.13 -9.60
C PHE A 201 10.07 3.80 -8.35
N THR A 202 9.29 3.05 -7.54
CA THR A 202 8.67 3.57 -6.31
C THR A 202 9.72 4.01 -5.29
N ASN A 203 10.71 3.17 -5.01
CA ASN A 203 11.72 3.54 -4.03
C ASN A 203 12.63 4.67 -4.53
N ARG A 204 12.90 4.77 -5.85
CA ARG A 204 13.70 5.85 -6.43
C ARG A 204 12.96 7.17 -6.59
N ALA A 205 11.63 7.18 -6.62
CA ALA A 205 10.84 8.41 -6.63
C ALA A 205 11.10 9.25 -5.37
N SER A 206 11.49 8.62 -4.26
CA SER A 206 11.90 9.29 -3.03
C SER A 206 13.13 10.20 -3.20
N ASN A 207 13.99 9.95 -4.20
CA ASN A 207 15.15 10.82 -4.48
C ASN A 207 14.76 12.27 -4.83
N ILE A 208 13.52 12.50 -5.21
CA ILE A 208 12.97 13.83 -5.48
C ILE A 208 11.83 14.19 -4.51
N GLY A 209 11.70 13.46 -3.39
CA GLY A 209 10.65 13.65 -2.40
C GLY A 209 9.25 13.25 -2.87
N TYR A 210 9.11 12.49 -3.97
CA TYR A 210 7.83 12.04 -4.48
C TYR A 210 7.45 10.68 -3.88
N ASP A 211 7.22 10.66 -2.58
CA ASP A 211 7.07 9.45 -1.77
C ASP A 211 5.64 8.92 -1.76
N TRP A 212 4.64 9.81 -1.76
CA TRP A 212 3.22 9.47 -1.62
C TRP A 212 2.53 9.48 -2.97
N TRP A 213 2.60 8.36 -3.66
CA TRP A 213 1.99 8.19 -4.97
C TRP A 213 1.43 6.79 -5.18
N SER A 214 0.49 6.69 -6.12
CA SER A 214 -0.25 5.48 -6.48
C SER A 214 0.16 4.99 -7.86
N HIS A 215 0.32 3.70 -8.01
CA HIS A 215 0.32 3.04 -9.30
C HIS A 215 -0.95 2.19 -9.46
N ASP A 216 -1.26 1.77 -10.70
CA ASP A 216 -2.39 0.90 -10.97
C ASP A 216 -2.05 -0.53 -10.60
N ILE A 217 -2.46 -0.98 -9.41
CA ILE A 217 -2.20 -2.33 -8.92
C ILE A 217 -2.95 -3.33 -9.80
N GLY A 218 -2.20 -4.27 -10.38
CA GLY A 218 -2.69 -5.23 -11.37
C GLY A 218 -2.54 -4.76 -12.82
N GLY A 219 -2.10 -3.51 -13.05
CA GLY A 219 -2.00 -2.86 -14.36
C GLY A 219 -3.35 -2.38 -14.88
N HIS A 220 -3.36 -1.31 -15.67
CA HIS A 220 -4.58 -0.63 -16.12
C HIS A 220 -5.23 -1.32 -17.31
N ASN A 221 -4.53 -1.40 -18.44
CA ASN A 221 -5.12 -1.87 -19.71
C ASN A 221 -4.16 -2.75 -20.53
N PHE A 222 -4.64 -3.25 -21.66
CA PHE A 222 -3.90 -4.14 -22.56
C PHE A 222 -3.31 -5.37 -21.87
N GLY A 223 -2.36 -6.05 -22.51
CA GLY A 223 -1.69 -7.20 -21.95
C GLY A 223 -2.53 -8.47 -21.91
N ILE A 224 -2.39 -9.26 -20.86
CA ILE A 224 -3.03 -10.57 -20.74
C ILE A 224 -3.64 -10.75 -19.35
N TYR A 225 -4.71 -11.53 -19.27
CA TYR A 225 -5.19 -12.06 -18.00
C TYR A 225 -4.17 -13.08 -17.46
N ASP A 226 -3.67 -12.85 -16.24
CA ASP A 226 -2.70 -13.71 -15.57
C ASP A 226 -2.91 -13.60 -14.06
N ASP A 227 -3.47 -14.65 -13.47
CA ASP A 227 -3.79 -14.72 -12.04
C ASP A 227 -2.56 -14.54 -11.15
N GLU A 228 -1.42 -15.11 -11.53
CA GLU A 228 -0.19 -14.96 -10.75
C GLU A 228 0.36 -13.52 -10.83
N LEU A 229 0.34 -12.90 -12.00
CA LEU A 229 0.76 -11.51 -12.16
C LEU A 229 -0.09 -10.57 -11.29
N TYR A 230 -1.41 -10.73 -11.31
CA TYR A 230 -2.32 -9.97 -10.48
C TYR A 230 -2.01 -10.15 -8.99
N LEU A 231 -1.87 -11.41 -8.55
CA LEU A 231 -1.56 -11.73 -7.16
C LEU A 231 -0.23 -11.10 -6.70
N ARG A 232 0.86 -11.27 -7.47
CA ARG A 232 2.18 -10.71 -7.14
C ARG A 232 2.14 -9.19 -7.10
N TRP A 233 1.36 -8.58 -7.97
CA TRP A 233 1.16 -7.13 -7.97
C TRP A 233 0.40 -6.64 -6.73
N CYS A 234 -0.64 -7.37 -6.31
CA CYS A 234 -1.35 -7.08 -5.06
C CYS A 234 -0.45 -7.26 -3.82
N GLN A 235 0.35 -8.34 -3.77
CA GLN A 235 1.31 -8.57 -2.69
C GLN A 235 2.33 -7.42 -2.56
N TYR A 236 2.86 -6.94 -3.68
CA TYR A 236 3.71 -5.75 -3.70
C TYR A 236 2.92 -4.48 -3.31
N GLY A 237 1.72 -4.32 -3.83
CA GLY A 237 0.89 -3.13 -3.63
C GLY A 237 0.59 -2.84 -2.15
N VAL A 238 0.47 -3.88 -1.32
CA VAL A 238 0.28 -3.73 0.14
C VAL A 238 1.45 -3.00 0.79
N PHE A 239 2.65 -3.17 0.29
CA PHE A 239 3.87 -2.51 0.74
C PHE A 239 4.32 -1.36 -0.17
N SER A 240 3.38 -0.74 -0.87
CA SER A 240 3.58 0.49 -1.66
C SER A 240 2.90 1.68 -0.95
N PRO A 241 3.19 2.93 -1.33
CA PRO A 241 2.65 4.08 -0.59
C PRO A 241 1.13 4.13 -0.59
N ILE A 242 0.49 4.01 -1.75
CA ILE A 242 -0.97 4.02 -1.88
C ILE A 242 -1.43 2.70 -2.48
N ASN A 243 -2.31 2.00 -1.77
CA ASN A 243 -2.90 0.75 -2.25
C ASN A 243 -4.21 1.03 -3.00
N ARG A 244 -4.14 1.10 -4.33
CA ARG A 244 -5.28 1.36 -5.21
C ARG A 244 -5.36 0.31 -6.31
N LEU A 245 -6.37 -0.54 -6.25
CA LEU A 245 -6.72 -1.43 -7.37
C LEU A 245 -7.39 -0.58 -8.45
N HIS A 246 -6.86 -0.61 -9.66
CA HIS A 246 -7.41 0.18 -10.76
C HIS A 246 -7.26 -0.53 -12.11
N SER A 247 -8.23 -0.36 -12.99
CA SER A 247 -8.22 -0.88 -14.35
C SER A 247 -9.12 -0.05 -15.26
N THR A 248 -9.04 -0.32 -16.57
CA THR A 248 -10.02 0.17 -17.54
C THR A 248 -11.43 -0.37 -17.24
N CYS A 249 -12.45 0.26 -17.81
CA CYS A 249 -13.87 -0.12 -17.68
C CYS A 249 -14.24 -1.49 -18.31
N PHE A 250 -13.30 -2.21 -18.92
CA PHE A 250 -13.59 -3.49 -19.56
C PHE A 250 -13.92 -4.57 -18.52
N ALA A 251 -15.11 -5.14 -18.64
CA ALA A 251 -15.64 -6.13 -17.70
C ALA A 251 -14.71 -7.35 -17.48
N LEU A 252 -13.88 -7.70 -18.46
CA LEU A 252 -12.93 -8.82 -18.39
C LEU A 252 -11.56 -8.44 -17.79
N GLN A 253 -11.34 -7.18 -17.45
CA GLN A 253 -10.08 -6.68 -16.87
C GLN A 253 -10.22 -6.16 -15.44
N GLY A 254 -11.34 -6.45 -14.78
CA GLY A 254 -11.57 -6.05 -13.38
C GLY A 254 -10.49 -6.57 -12.45
N LYS A 255 -10.19 -5.79 -11.40
CA LYS A 255 -9.17 -6.07 -10.38
C LYS A 255 -9.78 -6.49 -9.04
N GLU A 256 -11.07 -6.72 -9.01
CA GLU A 256 -11.73 -7.21 -7.82
C GLU A 256 -11.30 -8.66 -7.53
N PRO A 257 -10.92 -8.99 -6.28
CA PRO A 257 -10.41 -10.32 -5.94
C PRO A 257 -11.32 -11.49 -6.39
N TRP A 258 -12.64 -11.28 -6.36
CA TRP A 258 -13.62 -12.32 -6.74
C TRP A 258 -13.74 -12.59 -8.25
N LYS A 259 -13.04 -11.84 -9.09
CA LYS A 259 -12.91 -12.12 -10.54
C LYS A 259 -11.77 -13.06 -10.88
N HIS A 260 -11.01 -13.48 -9.89
CA HIS A 260 -9.85 -14.35 -10.02
C HIS A 260 -10.13 -15.75 -9.44
N SER A 261 -9.19 -16.70 -9.64
CA SER A 261 -9.30 -18.05 -9.09
C SER A 261 -9.40 -18.02 -7.57
N GLU A 262 -10.02 -19.07 -6.98
CA GLU A 262 -10.26 -19.16 -5.53
C GLU A 262 -8.99 -18.95 -4.69
N THR A 263 -7.88 -19.53 -5.11
CA THR A 263 -6.59 -19.37 -4.43
C THR A 263 -6.14 -17.92 -4.47
N VAL A 264 -6.21 -17.27 -5.62
CA VAL A 264 -5.80 -15.86 -5.79
C VAL A 264 -6.74 -14.94 -5.03
N ARG A 265 -8.06 -15.19 -5.09
CA ARG A 265 -9.06 -14.44 -4.33
C ARG A 265 -8.76 -14.46 -2.84
N ARG A 266 -8.55 -15.64 -2.25
CA ARG A 266 -8.26 -15.80 -0.83
C ARG A 266 -6.99 -15.03 -0.43
N ILE A 267 -5.87 -15.29 -1.14
CA ILE A 267 -4.59 -14.68 -0.79
C ILE A 267 -4.65 -13.15 -0.96
N THR A 268 -5.22 -12.66 -2.06
CA THR A 268 -5.36 -11.22 -2.29
C THR A 268 -6.22 -10.56 -1.20
N SER A 269 -7.31 -11.21 -0.78
CA SER A 269 -8.17 -10.71 0.29
C SER A 269 -7.42 -10.63 1.63
N ASP A 270 -6.57 -11.63 1.94
CA ASP A 270 -5.73 -11.61 3.14
C ASP A 270 -4.71 -10.44 3.10
N TYR A 271 -4.10 -10.19 1.96
CA TYR A 271 -3.17 -9.07 1.77
C TYR A 271 -3.88 -7.71 1.87
N LEU A 272 -5.09 -7.57 1.34
CA LEU A 272 -5.87 -6.32 1.47
C LEU A 272 -6.27 -6.06 2.93
N ARG A 273 -6.65 -7.10 3.69
CA ARG A 273 -6.86 -6.98 5.14
C ARG A 273 -5.58 -6.59 5.88
N LEU A 274 -4.44 -7.18 5.52
CA LEU A 274 -3.13 -6.77 6.07
C LEU A 274 -2.83 -5.30 5.78
N ARG A 275 -3.14 -4.81 4.56
CA ARG A 275 -2.94 -3.38 4.23
C ARG A 275 -3.72 -2.47 5.16
N HIS A 276 -4.96 -2.79 5.44
CA HIS A 276 -5.78 -2.00 6.36
C HIS A 276 -5.23 -2.08 7.79
N ALA A 277 -4.87 -3.27 8.24
CA ALA A 277 -4.23 -3.45 9.56
C ALA A 277 -2.92 -2.65 9.70
N LEU A 278 -2.17 -2.43 8.62
CA LEU A 278 -0.94 -1.62 8.61
C LEU A 278 -1.18 -0.09 8.71
N ILE A 279 -2.42 0.40 8.73
CA ILE A 279 -2.70 1.86 8.77
C ILE A 279 -1.93 2.58 9.89
N PRO A 280 -1.92 2.14 11.16
CA PRO A 280 -1.18 2.84 12.21
C PRO A 280 0.33 2.92 11.92
N TYR A 281 0.89 1.86 11.36
CA TYR A 281 2.30 1.80 10.96
C TYR A 281 2.61 2.74 9.78
N VAL A 282 1.77 2.71 8.74
CA VAL A 282 1.91 3.56 7.54
C VAL A 282 1.65 5.04 7.89
N TYR A 283 0.67 5.32 8.74
CA TYR A 283 0.35 6.68 9.19
C TYR A 283 1.50 7.30 10.01
N THR A 284 2.09 6.54 10.92
CA THR A 284 3.30 6.95 11.64
C THR A 284 4.46 7.25 10.66
N ALA A 285 4.63 6.43 9.62
CA ALA A 285 5.64 6.67 8.60
C ALA A 285 5.34 7.96 7.78
N SER A 286 4.06 8.26 7.52
CA SER A 286 3.62 9.51 6.89
C SER A 286 4.01 10.74 7.72
N TYR A 287 3.78 10.69 9.03
CA TYR A 287 4.22 11.74 9.94
C TYR A 287 5.76 11.93 9.92
N ARG A 288 6.52 10.84 9.88
CA ARG A 288 7.99 10.90 9.76
C ARG A 288 8.43 11.46 8.40
N THR A 289 7.71 11.17 7.32
CA THR A 289 7.96 11.83 6.02
C THR A 289 7.80 13.34 6.14
N HIS A 290 6.73 13.81 6.78
CA HIS A 290 6.48 15.24 7.01
C HIS A 290 7.54 15.89 7.89
N LYS A 291 7.85 15.28 9.03
CA LYS A 291 8.73 15.85 10.05
C LYS A 291 10.22 15.73 9.73
N ASP A 292 10.63 14.57 9.26
CA ASP A 292 12.04 14.17 9.17
C ASP A 292 12.50 13.93 7.72
N ASN A 293 11.62 14.11 6.72
CA ASN A 293 11.85 13.81 5.30
C ASN A 293 12.27 12.34 5.06
N VAL A 294 11.77 11.41 5.86
CA VAL A 294 12.04 9.98 5.72
C VAL A 294 10.99 9.35 4.81
N ALA A 295 11.42 8.80 3.70
CA ALA A 295 10.52 8.14 2.75
C ALA A 295 9.84 6.91 3.34
N LEU A 296 8.59 6.62 2.92
CA LEU A 296 7.92 5.37 3.29
C LEU A 296 8.61 4.15 2.67
N CYS A 297 9.00 4.26 1.40
CA CYS A 297 9.74 3.23 0.65
C CYS A 297 11.17 3.72 0.44
N GLU A 298 12.05 3.49 1.41
CA GLU A 298 13.43 3.94 1.36
C GLU A 298 14.28 2.98 0.49
N PRO A 299 14.98 3.46 -0.55
CA PRO A 299 15.96 2.63 -1.24
C PRO A 299 17.09 2.24 -0.27
N MET A 300 17.64 1.04 -0.44
CA MET A 300 18.65 0.50 0.49
C MET A 300 19.86 1.43 0.67
N TYR A 301 20.26 2.16 -0.36
CA TYR A 301 21.40 3.08 -0.31
C TYR A 301 21.21 4.34 0.54
N TYR A 302 19.99 4.63 1.02
CA TYR A 302 19.80 5.71 2.01
C TYR A 302 20.41 5.34 3.36
N ARG A 303 20.35 4.07 3.72
CA ARG A 303 20.90 3.57 4.99
C ARG A 303 22.32 3.02 4.86
N TYR A 304 22.66 2.54 3.68
CA TYR A 304 23.93 1.87 3.39
C TYR A 304 24.58 2.46 2.15
N PRO A 305 24.94 3.78 2.19
CA PRO A 305 25.45 4.48 0.99
C PRO A 305 26.82 3.98 0.52
N ASP A 306 27.61 3.41 1.43
CA ASP A 306 28.96 2.90 1.14
C ASP A 306 28.97 1.43 0.70
N GLU A 307 27.83 0.74 0.77
CA GLU A 307 27.70 -0.68 0.43
C GLU A 307 27.28 -0.82 -1.05
N LYS A 308 28.11 -1.49 -1.85
CA LYS A 308 27.82 -1.73 -3.26
C LYS A 308 26.51 -2.49 -3.48
N GLU A 309 26.24 -3.44 -2.62
CA GLU A 309 25.04 -4.27 -2.62
C GLU A 309 23.74 -3.45 -2.55
N ALA A 310 23.77 -2.33 -1.84
CA ALA A 310 22.62 -1.43 -1.71
C ALA A 310 22.15 -0.85 -3.06
N TYR A 311 23.04 -0.77 -4.04
CA TYR A 311 22.77 -0.27 -5.39
C TYR A 311 22.47 -1.39 -6.40
N GLU A 312 22.64 -2.65 -6.00
CA GLU A 312 22.43 -3.82 -6.87
C GLU A 312 21.07 -4.51 -6.64
N VAL A 313 20.41 -4.27 -5.49
CA VAL A 313 19.11 -4.88 -5.12
C VAL A 313 17.95 -3.94 -5.44
N ASN A 314 17.74 -3.67 -6.71
CA ASN A 314 16.81 -2.63 -7.19
C ASN A 314 15.38 -2.74 -6.65
N ASN A 315 14.86 -3.97 -6.54
CA ASN A 315 13.49 -4.22 -6.09
C ASN A 315 13.34 -4.35 -4.57
N GLN A 316 14.45 -4.32 -3.82
CA GLN A 316 14.45 -4.36 -2.37
C GLN A 316 14.45 -2.94 -1.79
N TYR A 317 13.66 -2.72 -0.75
CA TYR A 317 13.59 -1.42 -0.07
C TYR A 317 13.20 -1.59 1.39
N VAL A 318 13.43 -0.55 2.20
CA VAL A 318 12.92 -0.49 3.57
C VAL A 318 11.56 0.20 3.58
N PHE A 319 10.56 -0.49 4.08
CA PHE A 319 9.19 0.00 4.19
C PHE A 319 8.90 0.48 5.62
N GLY A 320 8.46 1.73 5.76
CA GLY A 320 8.09 2.33 7.04
C GLY A 320 9.23 2.36 8.08
N GLY A 321 10.47 2.23 7.62
CA GLY A 321 11.66 2.29 8.46
C GLY A 321 12.05 1.01 9.21
N LYS A 322 11.22 -0.04 9.18
CA LYS A 322 11.45 -1.27 9.97
C LYS A 322 11.43 -2.57 9.17
N LEU A 323 10.73 -2.63 8.03
CA LEU A 323 10.58 -3.84 7.25
C LEU A 323 11.44 -3.78 5.98
N ILE A 324 12.21 -4.81 5.69
CA ILE A 324 12.84 -5.01 4.38
C ILE A 324 11.88 -5.80 3.52
N VAL A 325 11.43 -5.19 2.43
CA VAL A 325 10.46 -5.79 1.49
C VAL A 325 11.18 -6.15 0.19
N CYS A 326 11.00 -7.39 -0.26
CA CYS A 326 11.62 -7.93 -1.47
C CYS A 326 10.52 -8.52 -2.37
N PRO A 327 9.82 -7.70 -3.18
CA PRO A 327 8.74 -8.17 -4.03
C PRO A 327 9.19 -9.24 -5.02
N ILE A 328 8.33 -10.23 -5.25
CA ILE A 328 8.51 -11.19 -6.32
C ILE A 328 7.91 -10.61 -7.60
N THR A 329 8.75 -10.35 -8.59
CA THR A 329 8.39 -9.72 -9.85
C THR A 329 8.60 -10.62 -11.07
N GLU A 330 8.78 -11.93 -10.83
CA GLU A 330 8.91 -12.96 -11.85
C GLU A 330 7.90 -14.10 -11.62
N ARG A 331 7.65 -14.85 -12.69
CA ARG A 331 6.76 -16.00 -12.65
C ARG A 331 7.31 -17.15 -11.81
N THR A 332 6.40 -17.86 -11.17
CA THR A 332 6.68 -19.15 -10.54
C THR A 332 7.27 -20.14 -11.56
N ASP A 333 8.37 -20.77 -11.18
CA ASP A 333 8.98 -21.82 -11.98
C ASP A 333 8.05 -23.03 -12.10
N LYS A 334 7.81 -23.46 -13.32
CA LYS A 334 6.85 -24.54 -13.60
C LYS A 334 7.23 -25.88 -12.95
N ARG A 335 8.53 -26.12 -12.71
CA ARG A 335 9.03 -27.37 -12.13
C ARG A 335 9.06 -27.36 -10.62
N THR A 336 9.59 -26.32 -10.02
CA THR A 336 9.70 -26.22 -8.55
C THR A 336 8.42 -25.68 -7.89
N LYS A 337 7.53 -25.03 -8.66
CA LYS A 337 6.36 -24.32 -8.14
C LYS A 337 6.72 -23.21 -7.14
N LEU A 338 7.91 -22.61 -7.32
CA LEU A 338 8.44 -21.52 -6.51
C LEU A 338 8.91 -20.38 -7.40
N ALA A 339 8.60 -19.17 -7.03
CA ALA A 339 9.23 -17.95 -7.50
C ALA A 339 10.36 -17.55 -6.54
N CYS A 340 11.26 -16.64 -6.92
CA CYS A 340 12.32 -16.19 -6.03
C CYS A 340 12.55 -14.69 -6.11
N ALA A 341 13.11 -14.14 -5.04
CA ALA A 341 13.68 -12.81 -4.98
C ALA A 341 15.16 -12.91 -4.60
N ASP A 342 16.00 -12.06 -5.21
CA ASP A 342 17.35 -11.82 -4.73
C ASP A 342 17.28 -10.86 -3.54
N VAL A 343 17.83 -11.24 -2.40
CA VAL A 343 17.73 -10.51 -1.13
C VAL A 343 19.13 -10.25 -0.59
N TRP A 344 19.36 -9.02 -0.18
CA TRP A 344 20.56 -8.65 0.58
C TRP A 344 20.17 -8.33 2.02
N LEU A 345 20.78 -9.02 2.97
CA LEU A 345 20.67 -8.77 4.40
C LEU A 345 21.92 -8.00 4.84
N PRO A 346 21.83 -6.67 5.09
CA PRO A 346 23.02 -5.82 5.10
C PRO A 346 23.93 -6.02 6.30
N GLU A 347 23.39 -6.21 7.48
CA GLU A 347 24.15 -6.28 8.73
C GLU A 347 24.27 -7.72 9.23
N LYS A 348 25.31 -8.00 10.02
CA LYS A 348 25.42 -9.23 10.80
C LYS A 348 24.45 -9.19 11.98
N ALA A 349 23.18 -9.33 11.69
CA ALA A 349 22.07 -9.30 12.62
C ALA A 349 21.10 -10.43 12.27
N ARG A 350 20.18 -10.71 13.17
CA ARG A 350 19.11 -11.68 12.94
C ARG A 350 17.96 -11.01 12.19
N TYR A 351 17.49 -11.65 11.14
CA TYR A 351 16.34 -11.23 10.36
C TYR A 351 15.29 -12.33 10.36
N THR A 352 14.04 -11.98 10.65
CA THR A 352 12.92 -12.92 10.68
C THR A 352 11.93 -12.58 9.56
N ASP A 353 11.58 -13.57 8.74
CA ASP A 353 10.50 -13.43 7.75
C ASP A 353 9.16 -13.28 8.49
N VAL A 354 8.49 -12.16 8.24
CA VAL A 354 7.25 -11.77 8.93
C VAL A 354 6.13 -12.78 8.74
N PHE A 355 6.05 -13.41 7.56
CA PHE A 355 5.00 -14.37 7.23
C PHE A 355 5.31 -15.78 7.72
N THR A 356 6.50 -16.28 7.43
CA THR A 356 6.87 -17.67 7.71
C THR A 356 7.52 -17.87 9.08
N GLY A 357 8.01 -16.79 9.71
CA GLY A 357 8.78 -16.84 10.94
C GLY A 357 10.16 -17.48 10.75
N THR A 358 10.62 -17.69 9.51
CA THR A 358 11.95 -18.22 9.23
C THR A 358 13.01 -17.20 9.62
N VAL A 359 14.05 -17.66 10.32
CA VAL A 359 15.14 -16.82 10.82
C VAL A 359 16.36 -16.94 9.92
N TYR A 360 16.96 -15.82 9.59
CA TYR A 360 18.15 -15.72 8.73
C TYR A 360 19.24 -14.91 9.42
N GLU A 361 20.48 -15.37 9.28
CA GLU A 361 21.64 -14.56 9.65
C GLU A 361 21.98 -13.58 8.52
N GLY A 362 22.20 -12.32 8.89
CA GLY A 362 22.50 -11.24 7.95
C GLY A 362 23.98 -11.18 7.51
N GLY A 363 24.37 -10.09 6.85
CA GLY A 363 25.69 -9.85 6.29
C GLY A 363 25.93 -10.61 4.98
N LYS A 364 24.89 -10.92 4.20
CA LYS A 364 25.01 -11.74 2.99
C LYS A 364 23.90 -11.47 1.98
N LYS A 365 24.15 -11.89 0.73
CA LYS A 365 23.12 -12.04 -0.31
C LYS A 365 22.60 -13.47 -0.33
N ILE A 366 21.27 -13.62 -0.41
CA ILE A 366 20.60 -14.92 -0.52
C ILE A 366 19.48 -14.86 -1.55
N LYS A 367 19.11 -16.03 -2.10
CA LYS A 367 17.89 -16.17 -2.89
C LYS A 367 16.80 -16.73 -1.99
N MET A 368 15.69 -16.00 -1.88
CA MET A 368 14.53 -16.46 -1.14
C MET A 368 13.45 -16.97 -2.08
N PHE A 369 12.96 -18.17 -1.80
CA PHE A 369 11.97 -18.89 -2.64
C PHE A 369 10.63 -18.92 -1.94
N ARG A 370 9.59 -18.50 -2.64
CA ARG A 370 8.21 -18.50 -2.12
C ARG A 370 7.24 -19.10 -3.14
N ASP A 371 6.25 -19.80 -2.65
CA ASP A 371 5.07 -20.15 -3.44
C ASP A 371 4.15 -18.92 -3.62
N LEU A 372 2.89 -19.14 -3.96
CA LEU A 372 1.96 -18.05 -4.20
C LEU A 372 1.54 -17.32 -2.92
N GLU A 373 1.66 -17.96 -1.74
CA GLU A 373 1.15 -17.41 -0.49
C GLU A 373 1.88 -16.14 -0.05
N TYR A 374 3.21 -16.07 -0.25
CA TYR A 374 4.01 -15.01 0.34
C TYR A 374 5.03 -14.39 -0.61
N ILE A 375 5.48 -13.18 -0.24
CA ILE A 375 6.71 -12.54 -0.69
C ILE A 375 7.66 -12.41 0.51
N PRO A 376 8.98 -12.33 0.32
CA PRO A 376 9.89 -12.06 1.43
C PRO A 376 9.65 -10.66 2.01
N VAL A 377 9.30 -10.62 3.30
CA VAL A 377 9.21 -9.41 4.13
C VAL A 377 9.92 -9.71 5.44
N LEU A 378 10.98 -8.97 5.71
CA LEU A 378 11.92 -9.29 6.77
C LEU A 378 11.95 -8.18 7.82
N ALA A 379 11.90 -8.59 9.08
CA ALA A 379 12.10 -7.74 10.22
C ALA A 379 13.47 -8.04 10.86
N LYS A 380 14.27 -7.00 11.09
CA LYS A 380 15.52 -7.11 11.86
C LYS A 380 15.16 -7.35 13.35
N GLU A 381 16.04 -8.02 14.07
CA GLU A 381 15.91 -8.19 15.53
C GLU A 381 15.60 -6.86 16.25
N GLY A 382 14.80 -6.92 17.31
CA GLY A 382 14.33 -5.74 18.05
C GLY A 382 13.23 -4.93 17.35
N THR A 383 12.70 -5.41 16.22
CA THR A 383 11.60 -4.74 15.52
C THR A 383 10.27 -4.95 16.24
N ILE A 384 9.46 -3.88 16.28
CA ILE A 384 8.06 -3.90 16.73
C ILE A 384 7.21 -3.27 15.63
N ILE A 385 6.13 -3.92 15.21
CA ILE A 385 5.19 -3.43 14.20
C ILE A 385 3.79 -3.36 14.81
N PRO A 386 3.23 -2.17 15.00
CA PRO A 386 1.84 -2.02 15.41
C PRO A 386 0.89 -2.17 14.20
N LEU A 387 -0.15 -2.95 14.39
CA LEU A 387 -1.24 -3.17 13.45
C LEU A 387 -2.57 -2.81 14.13
N SER A 388 -3.53 -2.27 13.38
CA SER A 388 -4.91 -2.23 13.85
C SER A 388 -5.51 -3.64 13.82
N ALA A 389 -6.20 -4.01 14.87
CA ALA A 389 -7.02 -5.22 14.95
C ALA A 389 -8.52 -4.86 15.03
N ASP A 390 -8.87 -3.62 14.76
CA ASP A 390 -10.26 -3.18 14.64
C ASP A 390 -10.87 -3.69 13.32
N GLU A 391 -12.16 -3.94 13.33
CA GLU A 391 -12.90 -4.43 12.17
C GLU A 391 -13.56 -3.27 11.40
N GLY A 392 -13.83 -3.51 10.11
CA GLY A 392 -14.55 -2.58 9.24
C GLY A 392 -13.63 -1.63 8.47
N ASN A 393 -14.21 -0.56 7.91
CA ASN A 393 -13.54 0.39 7.01
C ASN A 393 -12.97 1.62 7.73
N GLY A 394 -13.17 1.73 9.06
CA GLY A 394 -12.69 2.87 9.85
C GLY A 394 -11.17 2.99 9.84
N CYS A 395 -10.68 4.23 9.90
CA CYS A 395 -9.26 4.56 9.96
C CYS A 395 -8.92 5.34 11.23
N ASP A 396 -9.79 5.35 12.22
CA ASP A 396 -9.57 6.02 13.51
C ASP A 396 -8.42 5.36 14.26
N ASN A 397 -7.91 6.05 15.27
CA ASN A 397 -6.87 5.50 16.15
C ASN A 397 -7.40 4.23 16.84
N PRO A 398 -6.71 3.07 16.72
CA PRO A 398 -7.29 1.78 17.03
C PRO A 398 -7.54 1.56 18.52
N GLU A 399 -8.68 0.98 18.87
CA GLU A 399 -8.96 0.45 20.21
C GLU A 399 -8.26 -0.91 20.42
N ASN A 400 -8.19 -1.72 19.35
CA ASN A 400 -7.54 -3.02 19.35
C ASN A 400 -6.24 -2.95 18.55
N VAL A 401 -5.11 -3.17 19.20
CA VAL A 401 -3.78 -3.12 18.59
C VAL A 401 -3.15 -4.50 18.60
N LYS A 402 -2.64 -4.93 17.46
CA LYS A 402 -1.80 -6.13 17.37
C LYS A 402 -0.35 -5.71 17.22
N LEU A 403 0.51 -6.16 18.13
CA LEU A 403 1.95 -5.94 18.06
C LEU A 403 2.66 -7.19 17.52
N LEU A 404 3.33 -7.06 16.38
CA LEU A 404 4.31 -8.06 15.94
C LEU A 404 5.64 -7.71 16.57
N VAL A 405 6.18 -8.58 17.42
CA VAL A 405 7.40 -8.35 18.21
C VAL A 405 8.45 -9.36 17.81
N PHE A 406 9.66 -8.88 17.53
CA PHE A 406 10.82 -9.68 17.15
C PHE A 406 11.89 -9.56 18.24
N ARG A 407 12.49 -10.68 18.63
CA ARG A 407 13.54 -10.76 19.65
C ARG A 407 14.68 -9.79 19.35
N GLY A 408 15.31 -9.31 20.41
CA GLY A 408 16.43 -8.35 20.36
C GLY A 408 16.12 -7.09 21.14
N ASN A 409 16.91 -6.04 20.90
CA ASN A 409 16.73 -4.75 21.55
C ASN A 409 16.28 -3.70 20.55
N GLY A 410 15.21 -2.98 20.89
CA GLY A 410 14.71 -1.95 19.99
C GLY A 410 13.46 -1.24 20.49
N SER A 411 13.01 -0.26 19.71
CA SER A 411 11.82 0.51 20.01
C SER A 411 11.05 0.91 18.75
N TYR A 412 9.80 1.27 18.97
CA TYR A 412 8.93 1.88 17.97
C TYR A 412 8.04 2.92 18.64
N GLU A 413 7.97 4.12 18.09
CA GLU A 413 7.03 5.17 18.51
C GLU A 413 5.86 5.22 17.54
N LEU A 414 4.67 4.91 18.04
CA LEU A 414 3.40 5.08 17.32
C LEU A 414 2.96 6.53 17.44
N TYR A 415 2.67 7.17 16.30
CA TYR A 415 2.12 8.52 16.22
C TYR A 415 0.63 8.48 15.87
N GLU A 416 -0.15 9.35 16.52
CA GLU A 416 -1.59 9.43 16.38
C GLU A 416 -2.08 10.87 16.51
N ASP A 417 -2.96 11.30 15.63
CA ASP A 417 -3.66 12.59 15.67
C ASP A 417 -5.14 12.43 15.24
N ASP A 418 -5.82 13.49 14.85
CA ASP A 418 -7.23 13.42 14.41
C ASP A 418 -7.43 12.91 12.98
N GLY A 419 -6.36 12.68 12.23
CA GLY A 419 -6.40 12.21 10.85
C GLY A 419 -6.97 13.21 9.82
N LYS A 420 -7.37 14.42 10.21
CA LYS A 420 -8.18 15.33 9.40
C LYS A 420 -7.61 16.75 9.29
N THR A 421 -7.20 17.32 10.42
CA THR A 421 -6.80 18.73 10.49
C THR A 421 -5.29 18.91 10.59
N ASN A 422 -4.82 20.16 10.50
CA ASN A 422 -3.42 20.50 10.72
C ASN A 422 -3.13 20.86 12.20
N GLU A 423 -4.05 20.56 13.12
CA GLU A 423 -3.87 20.88 14.55
C GLU A 423 -2.69 20.13 15.19
N TYR A 424 -2.17 19.08 14.56
CA TYR A 424 -0.93 18.45 14.98
C TYR A 424 0.26 19.43 15.00
N GLU A 425 0.28 20.46 14.14
CA GLU A 425 1.30 21.52 14.14
C GLU A 425 1.21 22.35 15.43
N ASN A 426 0.05 22.40 16.05
CA ASN A 426 -0.23 23.09 17.33
C ASN A 426 -0.12 22.14 18.54
N GLY A 427 0.36 20.91 18.34
CA GLY A 427 0.56 19.92 19.41
C GLY A 427 -0.63 19.01 19.66
N ALA A 428 -1.67 19.02 18.81
CA ALA A 428 -2.80 18.08 18.90
C ALA A 428 -2.42 16.73 18.30
N PHE A 429 -1.53 16.00 18.97
CA PHE A 429 -1.15 14.63 18.66
C PHE A 429 -0.74 13.86 19.92
N ALA A 430 -0.71 12.55 19.82
CA ALA A 430 -0.25 11.66 20.86
C ALA A 430 0.80 10.68 20.32
N THR A 431 1.70 10.23 21.18
CA THR A 431 2.67 9.18 20.87
C THR A 431 2.70 8.09 21.93
N THR A 432 2.79 6.84 21.47
CA THR A 432 2.98 5.67 22.35
C THR A 432 4.25 4.95 21.97
N GLU A 433 5.23 4.91 22.87
CA GLU A 433 6.48 4.20 22.66
C GLU A 433 6.37 2.75 23.12
N TYR A 434 6.75 1.83 22.24
CA TYR A 434 6.94 0.40 22.54
C TYR A 434 8.42 0.10 22.58
N THR A 435 8.90 -0.63 23.60
CA THR A 435 10.29 -1.07 23.69
C THR A 435 10.37 -2.58 23.92
N ILE A 436 11.34 -3.23 23.30
CA ILE A 436 11.69 -4.63 23.55
C ILE A 436 13.16 -4.72 23.96
N GLU A 437 13.42 -5.42 25.04
CA GLU A 437 14.76 -5.69 25.58
C GLU A 437 14.95 -7.20 25.72
N GLU A 438 16.09 -7.71 25.27
CA GLU A 438 16.51 -9.11 25.39
C GLU A 438 17.71 -9.18 26.33
N ASN A 439 17.54 -9.81 27.51
CA ASN A 439 18.58 -10.02 28.53
C ASN A 439 18.71 -11.52 28.83
N GLY A 440 19.68 -12.16 28.18
CA GLY A 440 19.85 -13.61 28.27
C GLY A 440 18.66 -14.34 27.64
N ASP A 441 17.94 -15.11 28.44
CA ASP A 441 16.73 -15.84 28.04
C ASP A 441 15.42 -15.13 28.42
N THR A 442 15.50 -13.86 28.79
CA THR A 442 14.34 -13.06 29.20
C THR A 442 14.13 -11.92 28.22
N LEU A 443 12.90 -11.84 27.69
CA LEU A 443 12.43 -10.73 26.87
C LEU A 443 11.49 -9.85 27.69
N THR A 444 11.64 -8.54 27.60
CA THR A 444 10.76 -7.57 28.26
C THR A 444 10.22 -6.60 27.22
N LEU A 445 8.92 -6.70 26.93
CA LEU A 445 8.18 -5.73 26.12
C LEU A 445 7.51 -4.73 27.05
N LYS A 446 7.78 -3.43 26.84
CA LYS A 446 7.09 -2.34 27.53
C LYS A 446 6.21 -1.58 26.54
N ILE A 447 4.98 -1.36 26.91
CA ILE A 447 4.06 -0.41 26.31
C ILE A 447 4.09 0.79 27.24
N ASN A 448 4.81 1.84 26.85
CA ASN A 448 4.95 3.03 27.68
C ASN A 448 3.65 3.83 27.73
N PRO A 449 3.40 4.60 28.80
CA PRO A 449 2.27 5.53 28.84
C PRO A 449 2.25 6.46 27.63
N THR A 450 1.09 6.59 27.00
CA THR A 450 0.89 7.52 25.89
C THR A 450 1.15 8.96 26.33
N LYS A 451 1.90 9.71 25.53
CA LYS A 451 2.23 11.12 25.75
C LYS A 451 1.47 12.00 24.78
N GLY A 452 1.32 13.29 25.11
CA GLY A 452 0.63 14.28 24.26
C GLY A 452 -0.85 14.41 24.58
N ASP A 453 -1.68 14.60 23.55
CA ASP A 453 -3.11 14.83 23.73
C ASP A 453 -3.90 13.52 23.81
N LEU A 454 -4.15 13.06 25.04
CA LEU A 454 -4.88 11.81 25.29
C LEU A 454 -6.34 11.80 24.82
N ARG A 455 -6.91 12.96 24.45
CA ARG A 455 -8.29 13.02 23.91
C ARG A 455 -8.38 12.42 22.50
N LEU A 456 -7.24 12.31 21.81
CA LEU A 456 -7.13 11.80 20.43
C LEU A 456 -7.02 10.28 20.36
N VAL A 457 -6.80 9.62 21.50
CA VAL A 457 -6.59 8.17 21.54
C VAL A 457 -7.64 7.50 22.43
N PRO A 458 -7.97 6.22 22.19
CA PRO A 458 -8.80 5.45 23.10
C PRO A 458 -8.25 5.48 24.52
N GLY A 459 -9.10 5.76 25.53
CA GLY A 459 -8.69 5.80 26.94
C GLY A 459 -8.15 4.45 27.43
N LYS A 460 -8.69 3.36 26.88
CA LYS A 460 -8.26 1.97 27.16
C LYS A 460 -8.04 1.25 25.83
N ARG A 461 -6.98 0.44 25.77
CA ARG A 461 -6.63 -0.37 24.59
C ARG A 461 -6.49 -1.84 24.94
N ARG A 462 -6.93 -2.68 24.00
CA ARG A 462 -6.64 -4.10 24.00
C ARG A 462 -5.46 -4.37 23.07
N TYR A 463 -4.45 -5.06 23.59
CA TYR A 463 -3.26 -5.46 22.84
C TYR A 463 -3.23 -6.97 22.64
N GLU A 464 -3.08 -7.40 21.39
CA GLU A 464 -2.73 -8.75 20.98
C GLU A 464 -1.23 -8.76 20.66
N ILE A 465 -0.41 -9.46 21.44
CA ILE A 465 1.05 -9.46 21.30
C ILE A 465 1.49 -10.77 20.66
N CYS A 466 2.16 -10.69 19.51
CA CYS A 466 2.66 -11.82 18.78
C CYS A 466 4.20 -11.79 18.73
N PHE A 467 4.84 -12.62 19.53
CA PHE A 467 6.28 -12.84 19.47
C PHE A 467 6.60 -13.76 18.28
N LYS A 468 7.12 -13.19 17.19
CA LYS A 468 7.22 -13.86 15.89
C LYS A 468 8.30 -14.92 15.79
N ASP A 469 9.39 -14.74 16.55
CA ASP A 469 10.58 -15.60 16.53
C ASP A 469 10.92 -16.20 17.91
N VAL A 470 9.90 -16.32 18.77
CA VAL A 470 9.94 -17.11 20.01
C VAL A 470 9.20 -18.42 19.78
N GLU A 471 9.84 -19.55 20.09
CA GLU A 471 9.28 -20.89 19.94
C GLU A 471 8.66 -21.39 21.24
N ASP A 472 9.31 -21.15 22.38
CA ASP A 472 8.83 -21.49 23.72
C ASP A 472 9.25 -20.42 24.76
N GLY A 473 8.57 -20.40 25.89
CA GLY A 473 8.82 -19.48 27.00
C GLY A 473 7.58 -19.26 27.85
N LYS A 474 7.79 -18.76 29.09
CA LYS A 474 6.72 -18.42 30.01
C LYS A 474 6.42 -16.93 29.96
N VAL A 475 5.21 -16.58 29.54
CA VAL A 475 4.78 -15.19 29.38
C VAL A 475 4.06 -14.72 30.64
N TYR A 476 4.45 -13.56 31.15
CA TYR A 476 3.81 -12.90 32.28
C TYR A 476 3.40 -11.47 31.93
N ALA A 477 2.20 -11.08 32.35
CA ALA A 477 1.73 -9.70 32.34
C ALA A 477 0.99 -9.43 33.66
N ASP A 478 1.34 -8.35 34.37
CA ASP A 478 0.78 -7.98 35.67
C ASP A 478 0.79 -9.14 36.68
N GLY A 479 1.85 -9.96 36.67
CA GLY A 479 2.02 -11.12 37.54
C GLY A 479 1.17 -12.34 37.19
N LYS A 480 0.44 -12.32 36.10
CA LYS A 480 -0.34 -13.45 35.56
C LYS A 480 0.41 -14.15 34.44
N GLU A 481 0.45 -15.46 34.46
CA GLU A 481 0.96 -16.27 33.36
C GLU A 481 -0.08 -16.32 32.22
N LEU A 482 0.38 -16.11 30.98
CA LEU A 482 -0.42 -16.13 29.77
C LEU A 482 0.15 -17.15 28.78
N PRO A 483 -0.68 -17.75 27.91
CA PRO A 483 -0.19 -18.65 26.86
C PRO A 483 0.57 -17.85 25.79
N LEU A 484 1.78 -18.30 25.41
CA LEU A 484 2.63 -17.63 24.42
C LEU A 484 1.95 -17.43 23.06
N ASN A 485 1.09 -18.34 22.65
CA ASN A 485 0.35 -18.29 21.39
C ASN A 485 -0.91 -17.40 21.43
N ASN A 486 -1.26 -16.83 22.59
CA ASN A 486 -2.43 -15.96 22.77
C ASN A 486 -2.17 -14.95 23.90
N VAL A 487 -1.22 -14.06 23.69
CA VAL A 487 -0.88 -12.99 24.65
C VAL A 487 -1.80 -11.82 24.41
N VAL A 488 -2.82 -11.69 25.25
CA VAL A 488 -3.79 -10.59 25.17
C VAL A 488 -3.83 -9.86 26.50
N ILE A 489 -3.67 -8.54 26.46
CA ILE A 489 -3.75 -7.67 27.63
C ILE A 489 -4.64 -6.45 27.33
N GLU A 490 -5.15 -5.84 28.37
CA GLU A 490 -5.83 -4.55 28.31
C GLU A 490 -5.18 -3.57 29.27
N THR A 491 -4.97 -2.34 28.82
CA THR A 491 -4.40 -1.30 29.67
C THR A 491 -4.98 0.07 29.33
N GLU A 492 -5.02 0.96 30.31
CA GLU A 492 -5.27 2.37 30.11
C GLU A 492 -4.11 2.99 29.33
N SER A 493 -4.41 3.80 28.32
CA SER A 493 -3.38 4.46 27.49
C SER A 493 -2.44 5.34 28.32
N ALA A 494 -2.94 5.96 29.38
CA ALA A 494 -2.14 6.78 30.31
C ALA A 494 -1.23 5.98 31.25
N VAL A 495 -1.38 4.65 31.33
CA VAL A 495 -0.66 3.79 32.30
C VAL A 495 0.39 2.93 31.60
N GLY A 496 0.03 2.36 30.44
CA GLY A 496 0.89 1.38 29.75
C GLY A 496 0.90 0.01 30.42
N ALA A 497 1.82 -0.86 29.98
CA ALA A 497 1.94 -2.24 30.49
C ALA A 497 3.34 -2.80 30.27
N THR A 498 3.67 -3.88 31.00
CA THR A 498 4.89 -4.66 30.78
C THR A 498 4.53 -6.12 30.60
N VAL A 499 5.08 -6.73 29.56
CA VAL A 499 4.98 -8.17 29.28
C VAL A 499 6.37 -8.77 29.25
N THR A 500 6.59 -9.82 30.03
CA THR A 500 7.87 -10.51 30.13
C THR A 500 7.73 -11.94 29.62
N VAL A 501 8.71 -12.40 28.84
CA VAL A 501 8.85 -13.80 28.45
C VAL A 501 10.10 -14.35 29.11
N GLU A 502 9.94 -15.21 30.08
CA GLU A 502 11.03 -15.90 30.75
C GLU A 502 11.35 -17.22 30.07
N LYS A 503 12.62 -17.62 30.08
CA LYS A 503 13.12 -18.81 29.40
C LYS A 503 12.73 -18.84 27.92
N ALA A 504 12.83 -17.69 27.29
CA ALA A 504 12.48 -17.51 25.89
C ALA A 504 13.44 -18.28 24.98
N GLU A 505 12.93 -19.29 24.33
CA GLU A 505 13.66 -20.03 23.31
C GLU A 505 13.41 -19.41 21.94
N GLY A 506 14.50 -19.11 21.22
CA GLY A 506 14.41 -18.57 19.88
C GLY A 506 13.91 -19.60 18.89
N LYS A 507 13.05 -19.16 17.98
CA LYS A 507 12.53 -20.01 16.92
C LYS A 507 13.67 -20.55 16.09
N THR A 508 13.68 -21.85 15.90
CA THR A 508 14.57 -22.54 14.97
C THR A 508 13.93 -22.58 13.58
N ASN A 509 14.73 -22.85 12.56
CA ASN A 509 14.18 -23.08 11.21
C ASN A 509 13.55 -24.48 11.05
N GLY A 510 13.28 -25.17 12.14
CA GLY A 510 12.73 -26.52 12.16
C GLY A 510 13.71 -27.57 11.61
N ASP A 511 13.20 -28.75 11.31
CA ASP A 511 14.02 -29.82 10.72
C ASP A 511 14.43 -29.46 9.29
N LEU A 512 15.72 -29.22 9.09
CA LEU A 512 16.31 -28.89 7.80
C LEU A 512 16.15 -30.01 6.76
N PHE A 513 16.06 -31.26 7.20
CA PHE A 513 15.81 -32.42 6.33
C PHE A 513 14.37 -32.44 5.86
N GLU A 514 13.40 -32.13 6.73
CA GLU A 514 11.99 -32.00 6.36
C GLU A 514 11.78 -30.86 5.37
N ARG A 515 12.38 -29.69 5.60
CA ARG A 515 12.32 -28.55 4.67
C ARG A 515 12.91 -28.89 3.30
N ALA A 516 14.07 -29.57 3.26
CA ALA A 516 14.64 -30.02 2.01
C ALA A 516 13.73 -31.03 1.31
N ASN A 517 13.11 -31.94 2.06
CA ASN A 517 12.14 -32.91 1.54
C ASN A 517 10.90 -32.21 0.96
N GLU A 518 10.34 -31.22 1.62
CA GLU A 518 9.22 -30.42 1.10
C GLU A 518 9.56 -29.78 -0.26
N ILE A 519 10.72 -29.14 -0.37
CA ILE A 519 11.16 -28.52 -1.62
C ILE A 519 11.28 -29.56 -2.74
N PHE A 520 11.95 -30.70 -2.50
CA PHE A 520 12.11 -31.74 -3.52
C PHE A 520 10.80 -32.46 -3.83
N SER A 521 9.88 -32.57 -2.88
CA SER A 521 8.54 -33.14 -3.09
C SER A 521 7.72 -32.32 -4.06
N ARG A 522 7.83 -31.00 -4.04
CA ARG A 522 7.15 -30.07 -4.97
C ARG A 522 7.66 -30.19 -6.41
N VAL A 523 8.89 -30.66 -6.64
CA VAL A 523 9.49 -30.72 -7.97
C VAL A 523 8.67 -31.60 -8.90
N GLN A 524 8.19 -31.01 -10.00
CA GLN A 524 7.41 -31.73 -11.01
C GLN A 524 8.31 -32.58 -11.89
N GLY A 525 7.87 -33.79 -12.18
CA GLY A 525 8.60 -34.71 -13.03
C GLY A 525 8.26 -36.19 -12.76
N ASN A 526 8.96 -37.10 -13.43
CA ASN A 526 8.76 -38.54 -13.23
C ASN A 526 9.18 -38.95 -11.80
N ASN A 527 8.30 -39.62 -11.08
CA ASN A 527 8.49 -39.95 -9.66
C ASN A 527 9.68 -40.90 -9.43
N LEU A 528 9.93 -41.87 -10.30
CA LEU A 528 11.07 -42.77 -10.17
C LEU A 528 12.40 -42.02 -10.32
N LEU A 529 12.49 -41.17 -11.32
CA LEU A 529 13.69 -40.33 -11.52
C LEU A 529 13.89 -39.35 -10.36
N LYS A 530 12.81 -38.77 -9.84
CA LYS A 530 12.86 -37.89 -8.68
C LYS A 530 13.34 -38.66 -7.45
N GLN A 531 12.81 -39.82 -7.19
CA GLN A 531 13.23 -40.68 -6.08
C GLN A 531 14.72 -41.08 -6.20
N ALA A 532 15.14 -41.50 -7.39
CA ALA A 532 16.55 -41.84 -7.62
C ALA A 532 17.51 -40.66 -7.32
N LYS A 533 17.14 -39.45 -7.70
CA LYS A 533 17.90 -38.22 -7.37
C LYS A 533 17.90 -37.92 -5.87
N TYR A 534 16.83 -38.24 -5.16
CA TYR A 534 16.66 -37.96 -3.75
C TYR A 534 17.34 -39.00 -2.82
N LEU A 535 17.62 -40.21 -3.27
CA LEU A 535 18.18 -41.28 -2.45
C LEU A 535 19.45 -40.89 -1.66
N ASN A 536 20.35 -40.14 -2.26
CA ASN A 536 21.57 -39.70 -1.59
C ASN A 536 21.31 -38.55 -0.60
N ILE A 537 20.28 -37.73 -0.84
CA ILE A 537 19.86 -36.66 0.08
C ILE A 537 19.24 -37.30 1.34
N ALA A 538 18.39 -38.29 1.16
CA ALA A 538 17.74 -39.04 2.25
C ALA A 538 18.71 -39.83 3.17
N LYS A 539 19.95 -40.03 2.73
CA LYS A 539 20.98 -40.73 3.53
C LYS A 539 21.83 -39.78 4.38
N ALA A 540 21.71 -38.46 4.18
CA ALA A 540 22.44 -37.49 4.96
C ALA A 540 21.93 -37.49 6.42
N THR A 541 22.85 -37.42 7.36
CA THR A 541 22.58 -37.43 8.80
C THR A 541 23.05 -36.14 9.50
N THR A 542 23.85 -35.34 8.81
CA THR A 542 24.31 -34.04 9.30
C THR A 542 24.00 -32.92 8.30
N LYS A 543 23.99 -31.69 8.77
CA LYS A 543 23.78 -30.49 7.93
C LYS A 543 24.81 -30.42 6.79
N GLU A 544 26.06 -30.70 7.07
CA GLU A 544 27.15 -30.68 6.09
C GLU A 544 26.96 -31.75 4.99
N GLU A 545 26.57 -32.96 5.41
CA GLU A 545 26.25 -34.05 4.48
C GLU A 545 25.03 -33.71 3.63
N LEU A 546 23.99 -33.13 4.23
CA LEU A 546 22.78 -32.67 3.53
C LEU A 546 23.13 -31.64 2.47
N ILE A 547 23.89 -30.59 2.79
CA ILE A 547 24.35 -29.57 1.85
C ILE A 547 25.14 -30.20 0.70
N LYS A 548 26.06 -31.12 1.01
CA LYS A 548 26.87 -31.81 0.00
C LYS A 548 26.03 -32.69 -0.92
N ALA A 549 25.08 -33.43 -0.35
CA ALA A 549 24.16 -34.29 -1.10
C ALA A 549 23.23 -33.46 -2.02
N ILE A 550 22.68 -32.35 -1.53
CA ILE A 550 21.87 -31.42 -2.34
C ILE A 550 22.68 -30.88 -3.50
N LYS A 551 23.89 -30.34 -3.25
CA LYS A 551 24.78 -29.78 -4.29
C LYS A 551 25.10 -30.80 -5.38
N ARG A 552 25.33 -32.08 -5.03
CA ARG A 552 25.68 -33.17 -5.94
C ARG A 552 24.48 -33.84 -6.60
N SER A 553 23.26 -33.60 -6.11
CA SER A 553 22.04 -34.21 -6.63
C SER A 553 21.79 -33.88 -8.09
N GLY A 554 21.07 -34.74 -8.80
CA GLY A 554 20.66 -34.51 -10.18
C GLY A 554 19.46 -33.58 -10.36
N PHE A 555 19.04 -32.86 -9.30
CA PHE A 555 17.96 -31.86 -9.38
C PHE A 555 18.40 -30.60 -10.13
N SER A 556 17.44 -29.80 -10.59
CA SER A 556 17.74 -28.53 -11.27
C SER A 556 18.45 -27.55 -10.32
N LYS A 557 19.21 -26.61 -10.90
CA LYS A 557 19.88 -25.56 -10.13
C LYS A 557 18.89 -24.86 -9.18
N ARG A 558 17.72 -24.44 -9.69
CA ARG A 558 16.68 -23.75 -8.91
C ARG A 558 16.14 -24.58 -7.73
N ALA A 559 15.90 -25.88 -7.94
CA ALA A 559 15.47 -26.75 -6.85
C ALA A 559 16.55 -26.92 -5.76
N LYS A 560 17.82 -26.98 -6.15
CA LYS A 560 18.95 -27.04 -5.21
C LYS A 560 19.11 -25.73 -4.45
N GLU A 561 19.03 -24.59 -5.12
CA GLU A 561 19.09 -23.27 -4.48
C GLU A 561 17.94 -23.09 -3.48
N ALA A 562 16.70 -23.48 -3.83
CA ALA A 562 15.56 -23.41 -2.93
C ALA A 562 15.74 -24.30 -1.68
N ALA A 563 16.23 -25.53 -1.84
CA ALA A 563 16.50 -26.40 -0.70
C ALA A 563 17.68 -25.90 0.18
N LEU A 564 18.61 -25.15 -0.40
CA LEU A 564 19.76 -24.58 0.32
C LEU A 564 19.42 -23.25 1.01
N GLU A 565 18.30 -22.60 0.72
CA GLU A 565 17.91 -21.33 1.33
C GLU A 565 17.98 -21.39 2.86
N TYR A 566 17.43 -22.42 3.46
CA TYR A 566 17.35 -22.60 4.90
C TYR A 566 18.61 -23.17 5.56
N LEU A 567 19.58 -23.55 4.74
CA LEU A 567 20.84 -24.18 5.18
C LEU A 567 22.01 -23.18 5.23
N GLN A 568 21.79 -21.96 4.77
CA GLN A 568 22.82 -20.90 4.64
C GLN A 568 23.03 -20.10 5.91
#